data_4533be2a7e9a8e96b2403cae7beded33
#
_entry.id   4533be2a7e9a8e96b2403cae7beded33
#
_cell.length_a   1.000
_cell.length_b   1.000
_cell.length_c   1.000
_cell.angle_alpha   90.00
_cell.angle_beta   90.00
_cell.angle_gamma   90.00
#
_symmetry.space_group_name_H-M   'P 1'
#
loop_
_entity.id
_entity.type
_entity.pdbx_description
1 polymer ?
#
loop_
_entity_poly.entity_id
_entity_poly.type
_entity_poly.pdbx_seq_one_letter_code
_entity_poly.pdbx_strand_id
1 'polypeptide(L)'
;MPHNIEAEQQLLGALIRNNDLIEKCNNTRLNGEHFYNKFHGEIYDKINKSLSSGKTANIIFLKTFFENDEEFDIDQYFEQLVINAAPGPAIEEYSSLIYDLALRRELIYTTEYLQFSSFDLSQDDITANDIIEETENKLFQ
;
A
#
# COMPACT_ATOMS: atom_id res chain seq x y z
N MET A 1 8.22 9.90 -7.63
CA MET A 1 8.22 9.14 -6.36
C MET A 1 8.49 7.67 -6.62
N PRO A 2 9.34 7.02 -5.83
CA PRO A 2 9.62 5.59 -5.98
C PRO A 2 8.35 4.76 -5.85
N HIS A 3 8.06 3.93 -6.85
CA HIS A 3 6.90 3.04 -6.87
C HIS A 3 7.06 1.98 -7.95
N ASN A 4 6.22 0.97 -7.90
CA ASN A 4 6.16 -0.07 -8.92
C ASN A 4 4.73 -0.60 -9.04
N ILE A 5 3.97 0.00 -9.97
CA ILE A 5 2.56 -0.34 -10.17
C ILE A 5 2.40 -1.79 -10.61
N GLU A 6 3.30 -2.29 -11.46
CA GLU A 6 3.22 -3.65 -11.94
C GLU A 6 3.37 -4.67 -10.81
N ALA A 7 4.31 -4.43 -9.89
CA ALA A 7 4.47 -5.29 -8.71
C ALA A 7 3.21 -5.28 -7.85
N GLU A 8 2.58 -4.11 -7.67
CA GLU A 8 1.32 -4.00 -6.94
C GLU A 8 0.22 -4.82 -7.58
N GLN A 9 0.08 -4.70 -8.90
CA GLN A 9 -0.95 -5.43 -9.66
C GLN A 9 -0.73 -6.94 -9.59
N GLN A 10 0.49 -7.38 -9.79
CA GLN A 10 0.81 -8.80 -9.80
C GLN A 10 0.64 -9.43 -8.41
N LEU A 11 0.97 -8.70 -7.35
CA LEU A 11 0.75 -9.16 -5.98
C LEU A 11 -0.74 -9.31 -5.69
N LEU A 12 -1.54 -8.29 -6.02
CA LEU A 12 -2.98 -8.32 -5.77
C LEU A 12 -3.66 -9.45 -6.54
N GLY A 13 -3.29 -9.63 -7.81
CA GLY A 13 -3.81 -10.72 -8.62
C GLY A 13 -3.52 -12.09 -8.02
N ALA A 14 -2.31 -12.28 -7.51
CA ALA A 14 -1.93 -13.53 -6.85
C ALA A 14 -2.74 -13.79 -5.58
N LEU A 15 -2.96 -12.77 -4.76
CA LEU A 15 -3.75 -12.89 -3.52
C LEU A 15 -5.21 -13.23 -3.82
N ILE A 16 -5.79 -12.64 -4.86
CA ILE A 16 -7.17 -12.93 -5.26
C ILE A 16 -7.28 -14.38 -5.77
N ARG A 17 -6.28 -14.82 -6.53
CA ARG A 17 -6.26 -16.18 -7.06
C ARG A 17 -6.01 -17.24 -5.98
N ASN A 18 -5.17 -16.93 -5.00
CA ASN A 18 -4.85 -17.83 -3.89
C ASN A 18 -4.71 -17.01 -2.59
N ASN A 19 -5.78 -17.01 -1.80
CA ASN A 19 -5.83 -16.22 -0.57
C ASN A 19 -4.80 -16.63 0.47
N ASP A 20 -4.31 -17.88 0.42
CA ASP A 20 -3.32 -18.37 1.39
C ASP A 20 -2.00 -17.60 1.31
N LEU A 21 -1.73 -16.98 0.17
CA LEU A 21 -0.51 -16.19 -0.03
C LEU A 21 -0.45 -14.93 0.84
N ILE A 22 -1.56 -14.53 1.48
CA ILE A 22 -1.57 -13.36 2.37
C ILE A 22 -0.57 -13.51 3.52
N GLU A 23 -0.30 -14.72 3.98
CA GLU A 23 0.65 -14.95 5.05
C GLU A 23 2.06 -14.49 4.69
N LYS A 24 2.43 -14.62 3.42
CA LYS A 24 3.73 -14.14 2.92
C LYS A 24 3.82 -12.61 2.97
N CYS A 25 2.70 -11.93 2.75
CA CYS A 25 2.64 -10.47 2.88
C CYS A 25 2.71 -10.04 4.35
N ASN A 26 2.09 -10.79 5.25
CA ASN A 26 2.11 -10.50 6.67
C ASN A 26 3.54 -10.55 7.24
N ASN A 27 4.39 -11.40 6.69
CA ASN A 27 5.80 -11.48 7.10
C ASN A 27 6.55 -10.18 6.82
N THR A 28 6.10 -9.37 5.87
CA THR A 28 6.72 -8.09 5.52
C THR A 28 6.01 -6.90 6.14
N ARG A 29 4.96 -7.13 6.91
CA ARG A 29 4.12 -6.09 7.56
C ARG A 29 3.45 -5.15 6.55
N LEU A 30 3.19 -5.64 5.33
CA LEU A 30 2.53 -4.85 4.31
C LEU A 30 1.10 -4.50 4.70
N ASN A 31 0.69 -3.26 4.44
CA ASN A 31 -0.70 -2.83 4.55
C ASN A 31 -1.05 -1.89 3.39
N GLY A 32 -2.32 -1.48 3.31
CA GLY A 32 -2.80 -0.68 2.19
C GLY A 32 -2.10 0.65 2.01
N GLU A 33 -1.60 1.25 3.08
CA GLU A 33 -0.91 2.53 3.02
C GLU A 33 0.42 2.46 2.28
N HIS A 34 1.00 1.27 2.16
CA HIS A 34 2.27 1.05 1.46
C HIS A 34 2.12 1.05 -0.06
N PHE A 35 0.91 0.96 -0.59
CA PHE A 35 0.67 0.97 -2.03
C PHE A 35 0.71 2.40 -2.56
N TYR A 36 1.44 2.60 -3.65
CA TYR A 36 1.48 3.91 -4.31
C TYR A 36 0.14 4.27 -4.93
N ASN A 37 -0.50 3.29 -5.58
CA ASN A 37 -1.84 3.46 -6.12
C ASN A 37 -2.85 3.27 -5.00
N LYS A 38 -3.62 4.31 -4.71
CA LYS A 38 -4.57 4.30 -3.59
C LYS A 38 -5.63 3.21 -3.74
N PHE A 39 -6.09 2.97 -4.95
CA PHE A 39 -7.08 1.91 -5.22
C PHE A 39 -6.51 0.54 -4.90
N HIS A 40 -5.24 0.29 -5.26
CA HIS A 40 -4.56 -0.95 -4.90
C HIS A 40 -4.50 -1.14 -3.39
N GLY A 41 -4.21 -0.07 -2.66
CA GLY A 41 -4.19 -0.11 -1.20
C GLY A 41 -5.56 -0.45 -0.61
N GLU A 42 -6.62 0.10 -1.17
CA GLU A 42 -8.00 -0.21 -0.75
C GLU A 42 -8.35 -1.67 -1.03
N ILE A 43 -7.95 -2.20 -2.19
CA ILE A 43 -8.14 -3.62 -2.52
C ILE A 43 -7.40 -4.50 -1.52
N TYR A 44 -6.14 -4.19 -1.23
CA TYR A 44 -5.32 -4.97 -0.31
C TYR A 44 -5.95 -5.00 1.09
N ASP A 45 -6.37 -3.86 1.60
CA ASP A 45 -6.97 -3.78 2.93
C ASP A 45 -8.30 -4.55 2.98
N LYS A 46 -9.07 -4.52 1.89
CA LYS A 46 -10.32 -5.28 1.82
C LYS A 46 -10.06 -6.78 1.80
N ILE A 47 -9.04 -7.23 1.06
CA ILE A 47 -8.62 -8.63 1.05
C ILE A 47 -8.23 -9.06 2.46
N ASN A 48 -7.36 -8.30 3.11
CA ASN A 48 -6.85 -8.63 4.43
C ASN A 48 -7.97 -8.68 5.48
N LYS A 49 -8.86 -7.69 5.45
CA LYS A 49 -10.02 -7.63 6.34
C LYS A 49 -10.97 -8.81 6.12
N SER A 50 -11.23 -9.16 4.88
CA SER A 50 -12.11 -10.28 4.54
C SER A 50 -11.55 -11.60 5.07
N LEU A 51 -10.26 -11.83 4.84
CA LEU A 51 -9.61 -13.05 5.31
C LEU A 51 -9.54 -13.12 6.84
N SER A 52 -9.29 -12.00 7.49
CA SER A 52 -9.30 -11.93 8.96
C SER A 52 -10.67 -12.23 9.55
N SER A 53 -11.75 -11.98 8.79
CA SER A 53 -13.13 -12.28 9.20
C SER A 53 -13.56 -13.69 8.78
N GLY A 54 -12.64 -14.52 8.27
CA GLY A 54 -12.96 -15.89 7.84
C GLY A 54 -13.68 -15.99 6.51
N LYS A 55 -13.66 -14.94 5.70
CA LYS A 55 -14.32 -14.91 4.40
C LYS A 55 -13.32 -15.09 3.27
N THR A 56 -13.80 -15.50 2.10
CA THR A 56 -13.00 -15.66 0.90
C THR A 56 -12.90 -14.31 0.16
N ALA A 57 -11.69 -13.92 -0.21
CA ALA A 57 -11.47 -12.69 -0.97
C ALA A 57 -11.29 -13.03 -2.46
N ASN A 58 -12.40 -13.31 -3.16
CA ASN A 58 -12.39 -13.54 -4.60
C ASN A 58 -13.03 -12.35 -5.33
N ILE A 59 -13.02 -12.38 -6.66
CA ILE A 59 -13.55 -11.29 -7.48
C ILE A 59 -15.02 -10.99 -7.15
N ILE A 60 -15.84 -12.04 -7.03
CA ILE A 60 -17.27 -11.89 -6.77
C ILE A 60 -17.53 -11.16 -5.47
N PHE A 61 -16.78 -11.51 -4.42
CA PHE A 61 -16.90 -10.88 -3.12
C PHE A 61 -16.35 -9.47 -3.12
N LEU A 62 -15.15 -9.28 -3.67
CA LEU A 62 -14.48 -7.99 -3.63
C LEU A 62 -15.20 -6.90 -4.43
N LYS A 63 -15.74 -7.22 -5.58
CA LYS A 63 -16.42 -6.23 -6.42
C LYS A 63 -17.66 -5.61 -5.75
N THR A 64 -18.19 -6.28 -4.73
CA THR A 64 -19.32 -5.76 -3.94
C THR A 64 -18.95 -4.45 -3.22
N PHE A 65 -17.68 -4.27 -2.89
CA PHE A 65 -17.21 -3.13 -2.10
C PHE A 65 -16.69 -1.97 -2.94
N PHE A 66 -16.70 -2.10 -4.27
CA PHE A 66 -16.21 -1.07 -5.16
C PHE A 66 -17.24 -0.76 -6.23
N GLU A 67 -17.50 0.52 -6.44
CA GLU A 67 -18.49 0.95 -7.43
C GLU A 67 -17.87 1.00 -8.82
N ASN A 68 -18.59 0.49 -9.83
CA ASN A 68 -18.31 0.71 -11.23
C ASN A 68 -18.74 2.12 -11.61
N ASP A 69 -17.92 2.80 -12.39
CA ASP A 69 -18.35 4.00 -13.07
C ASP A 69 -18.26 3.78 -14.60
N GLU A 70 -18.72 4.75 -15.38
CA GLU A 70 -18.75 4.62 -16.84
C GLU A 70 -17.37 4.56 -17.47
N GLU A 71 -16.35 5.11 -16.78
CA GLU A 71 -14.99 5.20 -17.28
C GLU A 71 -14.10 4.05 -16.81
N PHE A 72 -14.51 3.33 -15.76
CA PHE A 72 -13.69 2.31 -15.14
C PHE A 72 -14.49 1.04 -14.87
N ASP A 73 -14.14 -0.03 -15.59
CA ASP A 73 -14.77 -1.35 -15.45
C ASP A 73 -14.02 -2.16 -14.39
N ILE A 74 -14.58 -2.20 -13.18
CA ILE A 74 -14.01 -2.92 -12.03
C ILE A 74 -13.89 -4.41 -12.31
N ASP A 75 -14.90 -5.03 -12.91
CA ASP A 75 -14.87 -6.46 -13.22
C ASP A 75 -13.70 -6.79 -14.14
N GLN A 76 -13.52 -6.01 -15.18
CA GLN A 76 -12.40 -6.20 -16.11
C GLN A 76 -11.07 -5.99 -15.41
N TYR A 77 -10.97 -5.00 -14.54
CA TYR A 77 -9.74 -4.72 -13.81
C TYR A 77 -9.34 -5.89 -12.91
N PHE A 78 -10.28 -6.41 -12.12
CA PHE A 78 -10.01 -7.58 -11.28
C PHE A 78 -9.63 -8.81 -12.10
N GLU A 79 -10.30 -9.04 -13.24
CA GLU A 79 -9.93 -10.14 -14.13
C GLU A 79 -8.50 -10.00 -14.66
N GLN A 80 -8.09 -8.78 -15.02
CA GLN A 80 -6.74 -8.52 -15.48
C GLN A 80 -5.72 -8.72 -14.38
N LEU A 81 -6.03 -8.34 -13.14
CA LEU A 81 -5.15 -8.62 -12.00
C LEU A 81 -4.90 -10.11 -11.85
N VAL A 82 -5.93 -10.91 -11.93
CA VAL A 82 -5.81 -12.37 -11.76
C VAL A 82 -5.06 -13.01 -12.93
N ILE A 83 -5.34 -12.58 -14.17
CA ILE A 83 -4.66 -13.08 -15.37
C ILE A 83 -3.14 -12.82 -15.29
N ASN A 84 -2.76 -11.65 -14.79
CA ASN A 84 -1.36 -11.23 -14.71
C ASN A 84 -0.72 -11.48 -13.34
N ALA A 85 -1.34 -12.36 -12.54
CA ALA A 85 -0.88 -12.61 -11.17
C ALA A 85 0.54 -13.15 -11.15
N ALA A 86 1.32 -12.72 -10.15
CA ALA A 86 2.65 -13.25 -9.91
C ALA A 86 2.58 -14.71 -9.45
N PRO A 87 3.61 -15.52 -9.74
CA PRO A 87 3.70 -16.86 -9.17
C PRO A 87 3.88 -16.77 -7.64
N GLY A 88 3.32 -17.76 -6.92
CA GLY A 88 3.36 -17.78 -5.46
C GLY A 88 4.74 -17.55 -4.84
N PRO A 89 5.82 -18.18 -5.36
CA PRO A 89 7.16 -17.97 -4.81
C PRO A 89 7.67 -16.52 -4.88
N ALA A 90 7.12 -15.68 -5.76
CA ALA A 90 7.55 -14.30 -5.91
C ALA A 90 6.84 -13.33 -4.94
N ILE A 91 5.81 -13.78 -4.22
CA ILE A 91 4.95 -12.87 -3.45
C ILE A 91 5.68 -12.21 -2.29
N GLU A 92 6.51 -12.95 -1.56
CA GLU A 92 7.27 -12.36 -0.45
C GLU A 92 8.23 -11.29 -0.96
N GLU A 93 8.89 -11.55 -2.09
CA GLU A 93 9.80 -10.59 -2.71
C GLU A 93 9.07 -9.33 -3.17
N TYR A 94 7.91 -9.47 -3.82
CA TYR A 94 7.13 -8.33 -4.27
C TYR A 94 6.54 -7.54 -3.09
N SER A 95 6.11 -8.24 -2.06
CA SER A 95 5.64 -7.61 -0.84
C SER A 95 6.74 -6.76 -0.19
N SER A 96 7.95 -7.30 -0.10
CA SER A 96 9.11 -6.58 0.43
C SER A 96 9.47 -5.38 -0.44
N LEU A 97 9.38 -5.51 -1.75
CA LEU A 97 9.66 -4.41 -2.68
C LEU A 97 8.65 -3.26 -2.49
N ILE A 98 7.37 -3.58 -2.42
CA ILE A 98 6.32 -2.57 -2.23
C ILE A 98 6.53 -1.85 -0.90
N TYR A 99 6.84 -2.58 0.15
CA TYR A 99 7.14 -2.02 1.47
C TYR A 99 8.36 -1.09 1.43
N ASP A 100 9.46 -1.54 0.83
CA ASP A 100 10.69 -0.74 0.73
C ASP A 100 10.46 0.56 -0.05
N LEU A 101 9.73 0.49 -1.16
CA LEU A 101 9.41 1.67 -1.95
C LEU A 101 8.54 2.66 -1.16
N ALA A 102 7.62 2.16 -0.34
CA ALA A 102 6.81 3.00 0.53
C ALA A 102 7.68 3.72 1.58
N LEU A 103 8.62 3.00 2.20
CA LEU A 103 9.55 3.61 3.14
C LEU A 103 10.40 4.70 2.48
N ARG A 104 10.84 4.48 1.25
CA ARG A 104 11.58 5.50 0.51
C ARG A 104 10.75 6.76 0.28
N ARG A 105 9.47 6.62 -0.04
CA ARG A 105 8.58 7.76 -0.16
C ARG A 105 8.43 8.51 1.17
N GLU A 106 8.32 7.77 2.28
CA GLU A 106 8.25 8.39 3.61
C GLU A 106 9.52 9.18 3.93
N LEU A 107 10.69 8.65 3.58
CA LEU A 107 11.95 9.36 3.77
C LEU A 107 11.98 10.66 2.96
N ILE A 108 11.50 10.62 1.73
CA ILE A 108 11.44 11.82 0.87
C ILE A 108 10.49 12.85 1.47
N TYR A 109 9.29 12.46 1.89
CA TYR A 109 8.34 13.36 2.54
C TYR A 109 8.92 13.95 3.83
N THR A 110 9.67 13.17 4.59
CA THR A 110 10.29 13.62 5.82
C THR A 110 11.36 14.69 5.54
N THR A 111 12.16 14.53 4.48
CA THR A 111 13.15 15.55 4.11
C THR A 111 12.48 16.84 3.65
N GLU A 112 11.39 16.76 2.90
CA GLU A 112 10.61 17.92 2.49
C GLU A 112 10.02 18.64 3.70
N TYR A 113 9.48 17.90 4.64
CA TYR A 113 8.95 18.44 5.89
C TYR A 113 10.04 19.15 6.70
N LEU A 114 11.20 18.51 6.84
CA LEU A 114 12.33 19.09 7.58
C LEU A 114 12.78 20.39 6.96
N GLN A 115 12.92 20.42 5.64
CA GLN A 115 13.40 21.60 4.94
C GLN A 115 12.39 22.73 5.06
N PHE A 116 11.12 22.47 4.75
CA PHE A 116 10.08 23.46 4.82
C PHE A 116 9.92 24.02 6.25
N SER A 117 9.83 23.13 7.23
CA SER A 117 9.60 23.53 8.63
C SER A 117 10.78 24.32 9.19
N SER A 118 12.01 23.97 8.78
CA SER A 118 13.21 24.67 9.25
C SER A 118 13.32 26.09 8.68
N PHE A 119 12.85 26.32 7.46
CA PHE A 119 12.83 27.65 6.86
C PHE A 119 11.65 28.50 7.32
N ASP A 120 10.57 27.90 7.76
CA ASP A 120 9.34 28.63 8.12
C ASP A 120 9.45 29.19 9.54
N LEU A 121 9.64 30.50 9.63
CA LEU A 121 9.71 31.22 10.90
C LEU A 121 8.40 31.93 11.27
N SER A 122 7.32 31.66 10.54
CA SER A 122 6.04 32.32 10.73
C SER A 122 5.27 31.84 11.97
N GLN A 123 5.62 30.68 12.51
CA GLN A 123 4.99 30.11 13.71
C GLN A 123 5.93 30.24 14.89
N ASP A 124 5.70 31.25 15.70
CA ASP A 124 6.57 31.64 16.84
C ASP A 124 6.66 30.55 17.92
N ASP A 125 5.65 29.69 18.02
CA ASP A 125 5.53 28.68 19.08
C ASP A 125 6.17 27.33 18.67
N ILE A 126 6.67 27.20 17.43
CA ILE A 126 7.34 25.98 16.97
C ILE A 126 8.84 26.20 16.96
N THR A 127 9.55 25.42 17.77
CA THR A 127 11.00 25.50 17.89
C THR A 127 11.68 24.41 17.03
N ALA A 128 12.99 24.56 16.84
CA ALA A 128 13.79 23.53 16.16
C ALA A 128 13.71 22.18 16.90
N ASN A 129 13.67 22.20 18.23
CA ASN A 129 13.50 20.97 19.02
C ASN A 129 12.17 20.29 18.75
N ASP A 130 11.10 21.05 18.55
CA ASP A 130 9.79 20.50 18.17
C ASP A 130 9.86 19.81 16.81
N ILE A 131 10.57 20.39 15.85
CA ILE A 131 10.75 19.81 14.52
C ILE A 131 11.53 18.49 14.60
N ILE A 132 12.59 18.45 15.42
CA ILE A 132 13.38 17.24 15.64
C ILE A 132 12.53 16.12 16.24
N GLU A 133 11.75 16.45 17.27
CA GLU A 133 10.88 15.47 17.93
C GLU A 133 9.84 14.90 16.99
N GLU A 134 9.20 15.75 16.20
CA GLU A 134 8.20 15.34 15.20
C GLU A 134 8.82 14.41 14.15
N THR A 135 10.05 14.73 13.72
CA THR A 135 10.78 13.92 12.74
C THR A 135 11.13 12.55 13.30
N GLU A 136 11.61 12.49 14.55
CA GLU A 136 11.90 11.23 15.22
C GLU A 136 10.65 10.35 15.31
N ASN A 137 9.52 10.95 15.67
CA ASN A 137 8.25 10.24 15.74
C ASN A 137 7.85 9.65 14.39
N LYS A 138 8.06 10.37 13.29
CA LYS A 138 7.76 9.87 11.95
C LYS A 138 8.64 8.70 11.54
N LEU A 139 9.92 8.72 11.94
CA LEU A 139 10.89 7.69 11.57
C LEU A 139 10.74 6.41 12.38
N PHE A 140 10.25 6.50 13.62
CA PHE A 140 10.24 5.36 14.55
C PHE A 140 8.83 4.85 14.88
N GLN A 141 7.86 5.25 14.10
CA GLN A 141 6.50 4.71 14.22
C GLN A 141 6.36 3.34 13.58
#